data_39d7ecd6cf239d015aea772c572ebed0
#
_entry.id   39d7ecd6cf239d015aea772c572ebed0
#
_cell.length_a   1.000
_cell.length_b   1.000
_cell.length_c   1.000
_cell.angle_alpha   90.00
_cell.angle_beta   90.00
_cell.angle_gamma   90.00
#
_symmetry.space_group_name_H-M   'P 1'
#
loop_
_entity.id
_entity.type
_entity.pdbx_description
1 polymer ?
#
loop_
_entity_poly.entity_id
_entity_poly.type
_entity_poly.pdbx_seq_one_letter_code
_entity_poly.pdbx_strand_id
1 'polypeptide(L)'
;MPRFATTHKDNYETVRKALLEKRALSASTLKTYTSLLMSIFKKHIDEHNKDEPFSIDWFKRVEHINDMIIGDSLNSRNTKLAALSVLLGEGNAYSKLIYPNRQAIVAETEQNKKTEKQKKSWVSQEQIQKLLEMLRKDTLHIWKKTTPDDLDLQMLQDYIIIACVSGAMGLEPRRLTDWVGMEIRNYTDDKEAPSNAYAKGNFVFENYKTSEQYGTQIIKLPIKLNNIIKKWIAVNPTNYLFFDRSKKSVSNVTLNQRLNRIFNKIGIDNVGVNILRHSYLSELYKDIPSIAEMKDRASNMGHSMTQALEYVKK
;
A
#
# COMPACT_ATOMS: atom_id res chain seq x y z
N MET A 1 33.99 -19.58 0.30
CA MET A 1 32.54 -19.60 0.23
C MET A 1 31.92 -18.54 -0.75
N PRO A 2 32.27 -18.50 -2.03
CA PRO A 2 31.63 -17.61 -2.99
C PRO A 2 30.61 -18.28 -3.93
N ARG A 3 30.61 -19.61 -4.04
CA ARG A 3 29.77 -20.32 -5.07
C ARG A 3 28.24 -20.23 -4.84
N PHE A 4 27.76 -20.20 -3.60
CA PHE A 4 26.32 -20.17 -3.33
C PHE A 4 25.64 -18.83 -3.67
N ALA A 5 26.31 -17.70 -3.50
CA ALA A 5 25.74 -16.39 -3.78
C ALA A 5 25.59 -16.11 -5.29
N THR A 6 26.52 -16.58 -6.10
CA THR A 6 26.49 -16.47 -7.58
C THR A 6 25.36 -17.33 -8.15
N THR A 7 25.24 -18.57 -7.73
CA THR A 7 24.20 -19.52 -8.20
C THR A 7 22.78 -19.01 -7.89
N HIS A 8 22.55 -18.42 -6.72
CA HIS A 8 21.25 -17.87 -6.36
C HIS A 8 20.87 -16.66 -7.25
N LYS A 9 21.85 -15.80 -7.55
CA LYS A 9 21.64 -14.64 -8.42
C LYS A 9 21.34 -15.06 -9.85
N ASP A 10 22.03 -16.06 -10.36
CA ASP A 10 21.83 -16.59 -11.71
C ASP A 10 20.45 -17.26 -11.85
N ASN A 11 20.03 -18.04 -10.86
CA ASN A 11 18.70 -18.66 -10.81
C ASN A 11 17.59 -17.60 -10.76
N TYR A 12 17.79 -16.53 -9.97
CA TYR A 12 16.84 -15.40 -9.89
C TYR A 12 16.67 -14.72 -11.26
N GLU A 13 17.75 -14.42 -11.96
CA GLU A 13 17.70 -13.81 -13.30
C GLU A 13 17.11 -14.77 -14.35
N THR A 14 17.34 -16.07 -14.22
CA THR A 14 16.71 -17.08 -15.09
C THR A 14 15.19 -17.08 -14.96
N VAL A 15 14.67 -17.10 -13.72
CA VAL A 15 13.21 -17.00 -13.47
C VAL A 15 12.66 -15.67 -13.98
N ARG A 16 13.36 -14.57 -13.73
CA ARG A 16 12.95 -13.25 -14.17
C ARG A 16 12.81 -13.14 -15.68
N LYS A 17 13.78 -13.65 -16.42
CA LYS A 17 13.72 -13.71 -17.90
C LYS A 17 12.58 -14.57 -18.39
N ALA A 18 12.41 -15.79 -17.83
CA ALA A 18 11.33 -16.69 -18.21
C ALA A 18 9.94 -16.08 -17.98
N LEU A 19 9.72 -15.32 -16.91
CA LEU A 19 8.48 -14.58 -16.68
C LEU A 19 8.21 -13.51 -17.72
N LEU A 20 9.23 -12.73 -18.10
CA LEU A 20 9.12 -11.65 -19.09
C LEU A 20 8.85 -12.18 -20.51
N GLU A 21 9.40 -13.35 -20.87
CA GLU A 21 9.12 -14.03 -22.14
C GLU A 21 7.64 -14.45 -22.27
N LYS A 22 6.98 -14.72 -21.15
CA LYS A 22 5.57 -15.17 -21.15
C LYS A 22 4.57 -14.03 -21.11
N ARG A 23 4.90 -12.94 -20.40
CA ARG A 23 3.96 -11.81 -20.23
C ARG A 23 4.67 -10.53 -19.85
N ALA A 24 4.19 -9.40 -20.39
CA ALA A 24 4.56 -8.08 -19.91
C ALA A 24 4.06 -7.90 -18.46
N LEU A 25 4.96 -7.64 -17.53
CA LEU A 25 4.69 -7.48 -16.11
C LEU A 25 5.25 -6.13 -15.62
N SER A 26 4.52 -5.48 -14.70
CA SER A 26 5.08 -4.32 -14.01
C SER A 26 6.33 -4.72 -13.20
N ALA A 27 7.26 -3.78 -13.00
CA ALA A 27 8.50 -4.04 -12.25
C ALA A 27 8.24 -4.62 -10.85
N SER A 28 7.19 -4.14 -10.16
CA SER A 28 6.80 -4.64 -8.84
C SER A 28 6.24 -6.06 -8.87
N THR A 29 5.39 -6.38 -9.85
CA THR A 29 4.85 -7.73 -10.04
C THR A 29 5.96 -8.70 -10.40
N LEU A 30 6.83 -8.33 -11.32
CA LEU A 30 7.98 -9.15 -11.74
C LEU A 30 8.88 -9.49 -10.53
N LYS A 31 9.24 -8.49 -9.73
CA LYS A 31 10.03 -8.70 -8.51
C LYS A 31 9.32 -9.64 -7.54
N THR A 32 8.03 -9.44 -7.32
CA THR A 32 7.23 -10.29 -6.41
C THR A 32 7.16 -11.73 -6.89
N TYR A 33 6.83 -11.95 -8.16
CA TYR A 33 6.72 -13.30 -8.73
C TYR A 33 8.06 -14.03 -8.71
N THR A 34 9.13 -13.37 -9.14
CA THR A 34 10.47 -13.96 -9.08
C THR A 34 10.84 -14.36 -7.66
N SER A 35 10.63 -13.49 -6.69
CA SER A 35 10.94 -13.79 -5.27
C SER A 35 10.11 -14.94 -4.72
N LEU A 36 8.82 -15.02 -5.06
CA LEU A 36 7.94 -16.10 -4.61
C LEU A 36 8.34 -17.45 -5.21
N LEU A 37 8.64 -17.50 -6.51
CA LEU A 37 9.08 -18.73 -7.18
C LEU A 37 10.40 -19.22 -6.61
N MET A 38 11.36 -18.32 -6.40
CA MET A 38 12.63 -18.67 -5.74
C MET A 38 12.43 -19.14 -4.30
N SER A 39 11.46 -18.58 -3.56
CA SER A 39 11.16 -19.04 -2.20
C SER A 39 10.53 -20.43 -2.15
N ILE A 40 9.70 -20.78 -3.14
CA ILE A 40 9.14 -22.14 -3.27
C ILE A 40 10.27 -23.13 -3.53
N PHE A 41 11.15 -22.85 -4.49
CA PHE A 41 12.28 -23.72 -4.79
C PHE A 41 13.23 -23.85 -3.59
N LYS A 42 13.54 -22.74 -2.92
CA LYS A 42 14.37 -22.77 -1.72
C LYS A 42 13.76 -23.65 -0.62
N LYS A 43 12.45 -23.53 -0.38
CA LYS A 43 11.75 -24.38 0.60
C LYS A 43 11.90 -25.85 0.25
N HIS A 44 11.77 -26.22 -1.03
CA HIS A 44 11.99 -27.59 -1.49
C HIS A 44 13.42 -28.07 -1.19
N ILE A 45 14.44 -27.26 -1.52
CA ILE A 45 15.85 -27.59 -1.26
C ILE A 45 16.09 -27.81 0.24
N ASP A 46 15.53 -26.94 1.09
CA ASP A 46 15.71 -27.00 2.54
C ASP A 46 15.01 -28.23 3.16
N GLU A 47 13.84 -28.63 2.66
CA GLU A 47 12.99 -29.67 3.26
C GLU A 47 13.15 -31.05 2.62
N HIS A 48 13.52 -31.17 1.33
CA HIS A 48 13.45 -32.43 0.60
C HIS A 48 14.75 -32.84 -0.09
N ASN A 49 15.42 -31.97 -0.81
CA ASN A 49 16.59 -32.35 -1.62
C ASN A 49 17.61 -31.21 -1.74
N LYS A 50 18.65 -31.23 -0.90
CA LYS A 50 19.66 -30.15 -0.84
C LYS A 50 20.52 -30.02 -2.10
N ASP A 51 20.62 -31.09 -2.91
CA ASP A 51 21.54 -31.16 -4.06
C ASP A 51 20.79 -31.07 -5.42
N GLU A 52 19.46 -30.85 -5.42
CA GLU A 52 18.71 -30.76 -6.67
C GLU A 52 19.09 -29.50 -7.45
N PRO A 53 19.53 -29.64 -8.73
CA PRO A 53 19.89 -28.49 -9.54
C PRO A 53 18.66 -27.67 -9.91
N PHE A 54 18.81 -26.35 -9.94
CA PHE A 54 17.75 -25.46 -10.34
C PHE A 54 17.40 -25.63 -11.83
N SER A 55 16.10 -25.75 -12.13
CA SER A 55 15.55 -25.75 -13.49
C SER A 55 14.17 -25.12 -13.51
N ILE A 56 13.82 -24.41 -14.59
CA ILE A 56 12.44 -23.93 -14.81
C ILE A 56 11.47 -25.12 -14.90
N ASP A 57 11.90 -26.24 -15.47
CA ASP A 57 11.07 -27.46 -15.59
C ASP A 57 10.70 -28.06 -14.23
N TRP A 58 11.46 -27.77 -13.17
CA TRP A 58 11.11 -28.18 -11.81
C TRP A 58 9.73 -27.67 -11.41
N PHE A 59 9.32 -26.46 -11.86
CA PHE A 59 8.02 -25.87 -11.55
C PHE A 59 6.85 -26.59 -12.23
N LYS A 60 7.06 -27.58 -13.11
CA LYS A 60 6.03 -28.42 -13.68
C LYS A 60 5.51 -29.51 -12.74
N ARG A 61 6.14 -29.69 -11.56
CA ARG A 61 5.75 -30.67 -10.52
C ARG A 61 4.53 -30.18 -9.72
N VAL A 62 3.38 -30.15 -10.37
CA VAL A 62 2.17 -29.45 -9.88
C VAL A 62 1.71 -29.98 -8.51
N GLU A 63 1.58 -31.30 -8.35
CA GLU A 63 1.11 -31.91 -7.11
C GLU A 63 2.07 -31.59 -5.95
N HIS A 64 3.36 -31.85 -6.14
CA HIS A 64 4.37 -31.56 -5.14
C HIS A 64 4.38 -30.10 -4.69
N ILE A 65 4.36 -29.15 -5.64
CA ILE A 65 4.36 -27.72 -5.31
C ILE A 65 3.03 -27.31 -4.67
N ASN A 66 1.91 -27.86 -5.11
CA ASN A 66 0.61 -27.59 -4.50
C ASN A 66 0.59 -28.02 -3.03
N ASP A 67 1.12 -29.18 -2.70
CA ASP A 67 1.23 -29.68 -1.32
C ASP A 67 2.11 -28.78 -0.47
N MET A 68 3.20 -28.26 -1.03
CA MET A 68 4.09 -27.31 -0.33
C MET A 68 3.41 -25.98 0.01
N ILE A 69 2.43 -25.52 -0.79
CA ILE A 69 1.79 -24.23 -0.63
C ILE A 69 0.35 -24.29 -0.10
N ILE A 70 -0.21 -25.49 0.11
CA ILE A 70 -1.61 -25.67 0.55
C ILE A 70 -1.85 -25.10 1.95
N GLY A 71 -0.86 -25.11 2.82
CA GLY A 71 -0.91 -24.54 4.18
C GLY A 71 -0.75 -23.00 4.23
N ASP A 72 -0.52 -22.35 3.11
CA ASP A 72 -0.45 -20.89 3.05
C ASP A 72 -1.84 -20.25 3.23
N SER A 73 -1.85 -18.96 3.62
CA SER A 73 -3.09 -18.19 3.52
C SER A 73 -3.61 -18.15 2.08
N LEU A 74 -4.93 -18.11 1.90
CA LEU A 74 -5.57 -18.12 0.57
C LEU A 74 -4.98 -17.06 -0.37
N ASN A 75 -4.71 -15.85 0.12
CA ASN A 75 -4.11 -14.76 -0.67
C ASN A 75 -2.65 -15.03 -1.06
N SER A 76 -1.84 -15.58 -0.13
CA SER A 76 -0.46 -15.99 -0.42
C SER A 76 -0.44 -17.09 -1.46
N ARG A 77 -1.25 -18.12 -1.26
CA ARG A 77 -1.41 -19.24 -2.21
C ARG A 77 -1.86 -18.73 -3.57
N ASN A 78 -2.86 -17.83 -3.66
CA ASN A 78 -3.32 -17.28 -4.93
C ASN A 78 -2.19 -16.54 -5.68
N THR A 79 -1.36 -15.79 -4.98
CA THR A 79 -0.24 -15.07 -5.61
C THR A 79 0.83 -16.03 -6.11
N LYS A 80 1.13 -17.10 -5.36
CA LYS A 80 2.06 -18.16 -5.79
C LYS A 80 1.51 -18.92 -7.01
N LEU A 81 0.25 -19.32 -7.00
CA LEU A 81 -0.42 -19.97 -8.15
C LEU A 81 -0.40 -19.08 -9.39
N ALA A 82 -0.65 -17.77 -9.24
CA ALA A 82 -0.59 -16.82 -10.34
C ALA A 82 0.83 -16.71 -10.91
N ALA A 83 1.87 -16.65 -10.05
CA ALA A 83 3.26 -16.62 -10.49
C ALA A 83 3.67 -17.89 -11.25
N LEU A 84 3.28 -19.06 -10.75
CA LEU A 84 3.50 -20.37 -11.40
C LEU A 84 2.77 -20.45 -12.75
N SER A 85 1.51 -20.00 -12.79
CA SER A 85 0.73 -19.98 -14.02
C SER A 85 1.35 -19.08 -15.09
N VAL A 86 1.85 -17.89 -14.72
CA VAL A 86 2.55 -17.01 -15.66
C VAL A 86 3.86 -17.63 -16.13
N LEU A 87 4.65 -18.24 -15.24
CA LEU A 87 5.94 -18.85 -15.58
C LEU A 87 5.78 -19.97 -16.63
N LEU A 88 4.76 -20.81 -16.48
CA LEU A 88 4.54 -21.95 -17.37
C LEU A 88 3.72 -21.61 -18.63
N GLY A 89 3.10 -20.44 -18.69
CA GLY A 89 2.31 -19.99 -19.82
C GLY A 89 0.89 -20.53 -19.85
N GLU A 90 0.21 -20.41 -20.98
CA GLU A 90 -1.19 -20.81 -21.14
C GLU A 90 -1.41 -22.32 -21.03
N GLY A 91 -2.59 -22.73 -20.58
CA GLY A 91 -3.00 -24.13 -20.48
C GLY A 91 -2.35 -24.94 -19.37
N ASN A 92 -1.52 -24.33 -18.51
CA ASN A 92 -0.87 -25.05 -17.42
C ASN A 92 -1.85 -25.47 -16.31
N ALA A 93 -1.47 -26.50 -15.54
CA ALA A 93 -2.36 -27.07 -14.52
C ALA A 93 -2.62 -26.13 -13.33
N TYR A 94 -1.73 -25.19 -13.03
CA TYR A 94 -1.95 -24.22 -11.93
C TYR A 94 -3.11 -23.26 -12.19
N SER A 95 -3.40 -22.95 -13.46
CA SER A 95 -4.56 -22.12 -13.81
C SER A 95 -5.89 -22.72 -13.34
N LYS A 96 -6.01 -24.05 -13.31
CA LYS A 96 -7.18 -24.75 -12.77
C LYS A 96 -7.32 -24.61 -11.25
N LEU A 97 -6.21 -24.43 -10.53
CA LEU A 97 -6.19 -24.26 -9.07
C LEU A 97 -6.50 -22.82 -8.63
N ILE A 98 -6.33 -21.83 -9.53
CA ILE A 98 -6.58 -20.42 -9.23
C ILE A 98 -8.06 -20.15 -8.97
N TYR A 99 -8.95 -20.72 -9.79
CA TYR A 99 -10.39 -20.43 -9.70
C TYR A 99 -11.00 -20.85 -8.35
N PRO A 100 -10.87 -22.12 -7.89
CA PRO A 100 -11.41 -22.51 -6.58
C PRO A 100 -10.76 -21.73 -5.42
N ASN A 101 -9.46 -21.42 -5.52
CA ASN A 101 -8.80 -20.61 -4.49
C ASN A 101 -9.36 -19.17 -4.44
N ARG A 102 -9.68 -18.56 -5.58
CA ARG A 102 -10.33 -17.25 -5.65
C ARG A 102 -11.76 -17.30 -5.10
N GLN A 103 -12.53 -18.33 -5.38
CA GLN A 103 -13.86 -18.50 -4.78
C GLN A 103 -13.79 -18.57 -3.26
N ALA A 104 -12.81 -19.29 -2.71
CA ALA A 104 -12.58 -19.33 -1.26
C ALA A 104 -12.22 -17.95 -0.68
N ILE A 105 -11.39 -17.16 -1.39
CA ILE A 105 -11.06 -15.77 -0.99
C ILE A 105 -12.31 -14.89 -0.99
N VAL A 106 -13.16 -15.00 -2.02
CA VAL A 106 -14.42 -14.24 -2.10
C VAL A 106 -15.32 -14.61 -0.94
N ALA A 107 -15.54 -15.91 -0.68
CA ALA A 107 -16.37 -16.38 0.41
C ALA A 107 -15.86 -15.93 1.79
N GLU A 108 -14.53 -15.89 2.00
CA GLU A 108 -13.92 -15.34 3.22
C GLU A 108 -14.15 -13.83 3.32
N THR A 109 -14.00 -13.11 2.20
CA THR A 109 -14.17 -11.66 2.14
C THR A 109 -15.62 -11.23 2.38
N GLU A 110 -16.60 -11.98 1.85
CA GLU A 110 -18.03 -11.73 2.02
C GLU A 110 -18.49 -11.83 3.48
N GLN A 111 -17.76 -12.58 4.32
CA GLN A 111 -18.04 -12.60 5.76
C GLN A 111 -17.74 -11.27 6.47
N ASN A 112 -17.03 -10.36 5.82
CA ASN A 112 -16.63 -9.05 6.34
C ASN A 112 -16.00 -9.06 7.75
N LYS A 113 -15.42 -10.20 8.14
CA LYS A 113 -14.76 -10.36 9.45
C LYS A 113 -13.35 -9.80 9.43
N LYS A 114 -12.96 -9.17 10.53
CA LYS A 114 -11.56 -8.76 10.71
C LYS A 114 -10.69 -10.00 10.83
N THR A 115 -9.60 -10.06 10.06
CA THR A 115 -8.56 -11.06 10.26
C THR A 115 -7.87 -10.85 11.61
N GLU A 116 -7.21 -11.87 12.15
CA GLU A 116 -6.45 -11.74 13.42
C GLU A 116 -5.37 -10.64 13.34
N LYS A 117 -4.74 -10.48 12.18
CA LYS A 117 -3.81 -9.38 11.92
C LYS A 117 -4.50 -8.02 12.00
N GLN A 118 -5.68 -7.88 11.38
CA GLN A 118 -6.45 -6.65 11.43
C GLN A 118 -6.95 -6.34 12.86
N LYS A 119 -7.39 -7.35 13.62
CA LYS A 119 -7.82 -7.16 15.02
C LYS A 119 -6.70 -6.55 15.88
N LYS A 120 -5.47 -7.07 15.74
CA LYS A 120 -4.28 -6.60 16.48
C LYS A 120 -3.86 -5.17 16.12
N SER A 121 -4.04 -4.76 14.87
CA SER A 121 -3.64 -3.43 14.36
C SER A 121 -4.83 -2.50 14.12
N TRP A 122 -6.03 -2.89 14.57
CA TRP A 122 -7.22 -2.07 14.36
C TRP A 122 -7.16 -0.79 15.19
N VAL A 123 -7.55 0.31 14.57
CA VAL A 123 -7.65 1.61 15.19
C VAL A 123 -9.04 2.21 14.89
N SER A 124 -9.76 2.63 15.91
CA SER A 124 -11.07 3.27 15.73
C SER A 124 -10.92 4.73 15.27
N GLN A 125 -11.98 5.30 14.68
CA GLN A 125 -11.99 6.71 14.32
C GLN A 125 -11.82 7.60 15.57
N GLU A 126 -12.35 7.22 16.70
CA GLU A 126 -12.15 7.92 17.96
C GLU A 126 -10.68 7.93 18.41
N GLN A 127 -9.98 6.80 18.31
CA GLN A 127 -8.55 6.73 18.61
C GLN A 127 -7.72 7.58 17.65
N ILE A 128 -8.09 7.61 16.36
CA ILE A 128 -7.44 8.47 15.36
C ILE A 128 -7.64 9.95 15.70
N GLN A 129 -8.84 10.35 16.08
CA GLN A 129 -9.13 11.73 16.49
C GLN A 129 -8.33 12.13 17.74
N LYS A 130 -8.26 11.26 18.75
CA LYS A 130 -7.42 11.49 19.94
C LYS A 130 -5.94 11.63 19.60
N LEU A 131 -5.43 10.77 18.72
CA LEU A 131 -4.05 10.85 18.24
C LEU A 131 -3.79 12.16 17.49
N LEU A 132 -4.69 12.54 16.59
CA LEU A 132 -4.59 13.77 15.82
C LEU A 132 -4.54 15.00 16.75
N GLU A 133 -5.40 15.03 17.75
CA GLU A 133 -5.45 16.12 18.73
C GLU A 133 -4.18 16.15 19.63
N MET A 134 -3.65 14.99 20.02
CA MET A 134 -2.38 14.90 20.73
C MET A 134 -1.24 15.49 19.87
N LEU A 135 -1.10 15.06 18.62
CA LEU A 135 -0.08 15.57 17.69
C LEU A 135 -0.26 17.07 17.44
N ARG A 136 -1.50 17.55 17.34
CA ARG A 136 -1.80 18.98 17.21
C ARG A 136 -1.27 19.75 18.41
N LYS A 137 -1.52 19.30 19.63
CA LYS A 137 -1.05 19.95 20.87
C LYS A 137 0.48 19.94 20.95
N ASP A 138 1.10 18.82 20.65
CA ASP A 138 2.56 18.66 20.65
C ASP A 138 3.26 19.63 19.68
N THR A 139 2.57 20.02 18.60
CA THR A 139 3.13 20.91 17.58
C THR A 139 2.77 22.39 17.73
N LEU A 140 1.92 22.79 18.69
CA LEU A 140 1.47 24.18 18.84
C LEU A 140 2.62 25.19 19.03
N HIS A 141 3.63 24.81 19.81
CA HIS A 141 4.78 25.67 20.07
C HIS A 141 5.69 25.82 18.85
N ILE A 142 5.74 24.78 17.99
CA ILE A 142 6.60 24.75 16.80
C ILE A 142 6.08 25.73 15.74
N TRP A 143 4.76 25.85 15.58
CA TRP A 143 4.15 26.82 14.64
C TRP A 143 4.49 28.29 14.93
N LYS A 144 5.04 28.58 16.10
CA LYS A 144 5.47 29.93 16.50
C LYS A 144 6.96 30.18 16.23
N LYS A 145 7.72 29.14 15.89
CA LYS A 145 9.15 29.26 15.57
C LYS A 145 9.34 29.86 14.19
N THR A 146 10.25 30.81 14.07
CA THR A 146 10.66 31.39 12.79
C THR A 146 11.45 30.40 11.95
N THR A 147 12.27 29.57 12.59
CA THR A 147 13.11 28.55 11.97
C THR A 147 12.97 27.22 12.73
N PRO A 148 12.02 26.38 12.37
CA PRO A 148 11.92 25.03 12.92
C PRO A 148 13.16 24.21 12.58
N ASP A 149 13.68 23.44 13.55
CA ASP A 149 14.77 22.51 13.33
C ASP A 149 14.26 21.17 12.71
N ASP A 150 15.18 20.24 12.45
CA ASP A 150 14.82 18.96 11.81
C ASP A 150 13.90 18.10 12.68
N LEU A 151 13.99 18.16 14.00
CA LEU A 151 13.08 17.46 14.91
C LEU A 151 11.70 18.10 14.90
N ASP A 152 11.63 19.43 14.94
CA ASP A 152 10.38 20.18 14.79
C ASP A 152 9.68 19.83 13.48
N LEU A 153 10.42 19.82 12.37
CA LEU A 153 9.89 19.45 11.05
C LEU A 153 9.38 18.01 11.01
N GLN A 154 10.04 17.09 11.71
CA GLN A 154 9.54 15.71 11.82
C GLN A 154 8.22 15.64 12.61
N MET A 155 8.12 16.37 13.73
CA MET A 155 6.89 16.42 14.53
C MET A 155 5.74 17.05 13.74
N LEU A 156 5.97 18.15 13.05
CA LEU A 156 4.99 18.76 12.15
C LEU A 156 4.54 17.81 11.06
N GLN A 157 5.47 17.11 10.40
CA GLN A 157 5.13 16.12 9.39
C GLN A 157 4.31 14.95 9.96
N ASP A 158 4.61 14.47 11.19
CA ASP A 158 3.82 13.40 11.82
C ASP A 158 2.35 13.82 11.97
N TYR A 159 2.12 15.08 12.38
CA TYR A 159 0.78 15.66 12.44
C TYR A 159 0.11 15.75 11.06
N ILE A 160 0.83 16.29 10.05
CA ILE A 160 0.31 16.44 8.68
C ILE A 160 0.02 15.08 8.03
N ILE A 161 0.87 14.08 8.24
CA ILE A 161 0.65 12.72 7.74
C ILE A 161 -0.70 12.19 8.25
N ILE A 162 -0.94 12.21 9.56
CA ILE A 162 -2.21 11.73 10.12
C ILE A 162 -3.38 12.58 9.62
N ALA A 163 -3.24 13.90 9.56
CA ALA A 163 -4.28 14.78 9.03
C ALA A 163 -4.69 14.44 7.58
N CYS A 164 -3.72 14.02 6.75
CA CYS A 164 -3.96 13.69 5.34
C CYS A 164 -4.46 12.25 5.11
N VAL A 165 -3.87 11.26 5.81
CA VAL A 165 -4.04 9.85 5.41
C VAL A 165 -5.12 9.09 6.20
N SER A 166 -5.67 9.69 7.27
CA SER A 166 -6.50 8.94 8.22
C SER A 166 -8.01 9.10 8.05
N GLY A 167 -8.47 10.07 7.29
CA GLY A 167 -9.90 10.43 7.23
C GLY A 167 -10.35 11.43 8.30
N ALA A 168 -9.56 11.65 9.35
CA ALA A 168 -9.95 12.44 10.52
C ALA A 168 -10.20 13.93 10.24
N MET A 169 -9.68 14.45 9.13
CA MET A 169 -9.87 15.84 8.70
C MET A 169 -10.86 16.00 7.55
N GLY A 170 -11.67 14.97 7.26
CA GLY A 170 -12.67 14.99 6.21
C GLY A 170 -12.11 14.77 4.80
N LEU A 171 -10.88 14.24 4.69
CA LEU A 171 -10.28 13.76 3.44
C LEU A 171 -10.30 12.24 3.46
N GLU A 172 -10.89 11.62 2.46
CA GLU A 172 -10.96 10.17 2.34
C GLU A 172 -9.57 9.53 2.26
N PRO A 173 -9.29 8.46 3.04
CA PRO A 173 -7.99 7.82 3.04
C PRO A 173 -7.65 7.17 1.70
N ARG A 174 -6.56 7.59 1.07
CA ARG A 174 -6.05 7.03 -0.20
C ARG A 174 -4.96 5.98 0.06
N ARG A 175 -4.53 5.28 -0.99
CA ARG A 175 -3.44 4.29 -0.87
C ARG A 175 -2.13 4.96 -0.46
N LEU A 176 -1.26 4.22 0.23
CA LEU A 176 0.04 4.74 0.65
C LEU A 176 0.88 5.26 -0.54
N THR A 177 0.83 4.55 -1.66
CA THR A 177 1.53 4.92 -2.90
C THR A 177 1.12 6.27 -3.46
N ASP A 178 -0.11 6.70 -3.22
CA ASP A 178 -0.64 7.96 -3.74
C ASP A 178 -0.01 9.19 -3.06
N TRP A 179 0.60 8.99 -1.88
CA TRP A 179 1.26 10.02 -1.08
C TRP A 179 2.78 10.12 -1.30
N VAL A 180 3.38 9.07 -1.89
CA VAL A 180 4.80 9.06 -2.21
C VAL A 180 5.06 9.96 -3.41
N GLY A 181 6.07 10.81 -3.30
CA GLY A 181 6.38 11.77 -4.36
C GLY A 181 5.38 12.91 -4.51
N MET A 182 4.45 13.09 -3.56
CA MET A 182 3.50 14.19 -3.62
C MET A 182 4.24 15.53 -3.56
N GLU A 183 4.07 16.34 -4.60
CA GLU A 183 4.75 17.62 -4.77
C GLU A 183 3.91 18.78 -4.24
N ILE A 184 4.57 19.89 -3.93
CA ILE A 184 3.95 21.17 -3.65
C ILE A 184 4.15 22.02 -4.90
N ARG A 185 3.07 22.36 -5.60
CA ARG A 185 3.14 23.09 -6.87
C ARG A 185 2.41 24.41 -6.83
N ASN A 186 3.04 25.41 -7.42
CA ASN A 186 2.32 26.51 -8.03
C ASN A 186 1.93 26.01 -9.42
N TYR A 187 0.64 25.73 -9.62
CA TYR A 187 0.10 25.13 -10.81
C TYR A 187 0.57 25.89 -12.07
N THR A 188 1.46 25.30 -12.85
CA THR A 188 1.77 25.65 -14.23
C THR A 188 1.49 24.43 -15.09
N ASP A 189 0.93 24.64 -16.27
CA ASP A 189 0.46 23.55 -17.16
C ASP A 189 1.61 22.73 -17.79
N ASP A 190 2.86 23.14 -17.62
CA ASP A 190 4.04 22.45 -18.14
C ASP A 190 4.43 21.29 -17.22
N LYS A 191 4.02 20.09 -17.59
CA LYS A 191 4.36 18.85 -16.89
C LYS A 191 5.10 17.89 -17.81
N GLU A 192 6.33 17.53 -17.44
CA GLU A 192 7.07 16.48 -18.13
C GLU A 192 6.50 15.07 -17.87
N ALA A 193 5.87 14.82 -16.72
CA ALA A 193 5.29 13.53 -16.36
C ALA A 193 4.12 13.68 -15.37
N PRO A 194 3.14 12.76 -15.40
CA PRO A 194 2.07 12.72 -14.41
C PRO A 194 2.62 12.52 -12.99
N SER A 195 2.25 13.40 -12.04
CA SER A 195 2.64 13.25 -10.64
C SER A 195 1.55 13.75 -9.70
N ASN A 196 1.56 13.27 -8.46
CA ASN A 196 0.63 13.70 -7.46
C ASN A 196 1.11 15.00 -6.81
N ALA A 197 0.20 15.96 -6.58
CA ALA A 197 0.60 17.26 -6.07
C ALA A 197 -0.49 17.93 -5.20
N TYR A 198 -0.03 18.79 -4.29
CA TYR A 198 -0.87 19.86 -3.73
C TYR A 198 -0.77 21.10 -4.62
N ALA A 199 -1.92 21.62 -5.05
CA ALA A 199 -2.01 22.82 -5.89
C ALA A 199 -3.26 23.64 -5.54
N LYS A 200 -3.07 24.92 -5.17
CA LYS A 200 -4.15 25.91 -4.95
C LYS A 200 -5.32 25.39 -4.07
N GLY A 201 -5.00 24.67 -2.98
CA GLY A 201 -6.02 24.14 -2.05
C GLY A 201 -6.69 22.84 -2.48
N ASN A 202 -6.12 22.18 -3.47
CA ASN A 202 -6.55 20.86 -3.93
C ASN A 202 -5.40 19.86 -3.85
N PHE A 203 -5.71 18.58 -3.64
CA PHE A 203 -4.82 17.51 -4.05
C PHE A 203 -5.17 17.05 -5.45
N VAL A 204 -4.16 16.96 -6.29
CA VAL A 204 -4.25 16.46 -7.66
C VAL A 204 -3.55 15.11 -7.70
N PHE A 205 -4.28 14.06 -8.06
CA PHE A 205 -3.76 12.70 -8.19
C PHE A 205 -3.80 12.30 -9.66
N GLU A 206 -2.63 12.16 -10.26
CA GLU A 206 -2.45 11.76 -11.66
C GLU A 206 -1.76 10.40 -11.76
N ASN A 207 -0.86 10.12 -10.81
CA ASN A 207 -0.12 8.86 -10.76
C ASN A 207 -0.58 8.04 -9.54
N TYR A 208 -1.54 7.14 -9.76
CA TYR A 208 -2.04 6.20 -8.75
C TYR A 208 -2.48 4.89 -9.40
N LYS A 209 -2.64 3.82 -8.62
CA LYS A 209 -2.81 2.44 -9.11
C LYS A 209 -3.91 2.26 -10.18
N THR A 210 -4.94 3.08 -10.15
CA THR A 210 -6.12 2.98 -11.04
C THR A 210 -6.30 4.24 -11.91
N SER A 211 -5.24 5.02 -12.11
CA SER A 211 -5.30 6.27 -12.90
C SER A 211 -5.67 6.06 -14.36
N GLU A 212 -5.28 4.93 -14.96
CA GLU A 212 -5.70 4.56 -16.31
C GLU A 212 -7.23 4.40 -16.44
N GLN A 213 -7.89 3.95 -15.36
CA GLN A 213 -9.34 3.74 -15.34
C GLN A 213 -10.13 4.99 -14.98
N TYR A 214 -9.63 5.78 -14.01
CA TYR A 214 -10.39 6.90 -13.43
C TYR A 214 -9.84 8.29 -13.83
N GLY A 215 -8.72 8.35 -14.57
CA GLY A 215 -8.08 9.59 -14.97
C GLY A 215 -7.55 10.42 -13.82
N THR A 216 -7.28 11.69 -14.07
CA THR A 216 -6.84 12.65 -13.06
C THR A 216 -7.96 12.94 -12.06
N GLN A 217 -7.65 12.85 -10.77
CA GLN A 217 -8.58 13.21 -9.70
C GLN A 217 -8.12 14.49 -9.01
N ILE A 218 -9.02 15.49 -8.97
CA ILE A 218 -8.79 16.76 -8.26
C ILE A 218 -9.70 16.78 -7.04
N ILE A 219 -9.13 16.78 -5.86
CA ILE A 219 -9.86 16.73 -4.59
C ILE A 219 -9.67 18.05 -3.86
N LYS A 220 -10.76 18.81 -3.74
CA LYS A 220 -10.78 20.06 -2.96
C LYS A 220 -10.61 19.73 -1.47
N LEU A 221 -9.67 20.36 -0.82
CA LEU A 221 -9.40 20.11 0.59
C LEU A 221 -10.44 20.77 1.50
N PRO A 222 -10.86 20.08 2.58
CA PRO A 222 -11.59 20.71 3.67
C PRO A 222 -10.82 21.93 4.20
N ILE A 223 -11.54 23.01 4.53
CA ILE A 223 -10.94 24.30 4.92
C ILE A 223 -9.91 24.14 6.05
N LYS A 224 -10.25 23.36 7.07
CA LYS A 224 -9.34 23.12 8.23
C LYS A 224 -8.03 22.44 7.79
N LEU A 225 -8.12 21.40 6.96
CA LEU A 225 -6.95 20.69 6.44
C LEU A 225 -6.11 21.60 5.55
N ASN A 226 -6.76 22.33 4.64
CA ASN A 226 -6.05 23.27 3.75
C ASN A 226 -5.27 24.35 4.51
N ASN A 227 -5.84 24.90 5.59
CA ASN A 227 -5.17 25.87 6.41
C ASN A 227 -3.91 25.29 7.12
N ILE A 228 -3.98 24.04 7.55
CA ILE A 228 -2.83 23.33 8.13
C ILE A 228 -1.76 23.08 7.06
N ILE A 229 -2.15 22.61 5.89
CA ILE A 229 -1.22 22.38 4.75
C ILE A 229 -0.53 23.70 4.36
N LYS A 230 -1.25 24.83 4.28
CA LYS A 230 -0.64 26.13 3.98
C LYS A 230 0.41 26.54 5.02
N LYS A 231 0.12 26.34 6.31
CA LYS A 231 1.10 26.58 7.39
C LYS A 231 2.32 25.67 7.25
N TRP A 232 2.10 24.40 6.93
CA TRP A 232 3.17 23.43 6.69
C TRP A 232 4.05 23.85 5.52
N ILE A 233 3.46 24.24 4.40
CA ILE A 233 4.20 24.69 3.21
C ILE A 233 5.08 25.90 3.51
N ALA A 234 4.64 26.82 4.37
CA ALA A 234 5.40 28.00 4.73
C ALA A 234 6.72 27.71 5.48
N VAL A 235 6.83 26.55 6.14
CA VAL A 235 8.02 26.12 6.89
C VAL A 235 8.72 24.90 6.28
N ASN A 236 8.13 24.29 5.28
CA ASN A 236 8.65 23.10 4.62
C ASN A 236 9.85 23.49 3.72
N PRO A 237 11.05 22.94 3.97
CA PRO A 237 12.24 23.31 3.21
C PRO A 237 12.37 22.60 1.86
N THR A 238 11.32 21.87 1.42
CA THR A 238 11.36 21.05 0.20
C THR A 238 10.14 21.29 -0.69
N ASN A 239 10.21 20.80 -1.93
CA ASN A 239 9.06 20.80 -2.85
C ASN A 239 8.16 19.55 -2.69
N TYR A 240 8.43 18.69 -1.69
CA TYR A 240 7.61 17.50 -1.42
C TYR A 240 6.72 17.74 -0.21
N LEU A 241 5.47 17.28 -0.28
CA LEU A 241 4.57 17.36 0.87
C LEU A 241 5.13 16.56 2.06
N PHE A 242 5.73 15.40 1.77
CA PHE A 242 6.42 14.55 2.73
C PHE A 242 7.84 14.24 2.27
N PHE A 243 8.81 14.42 3.15
CA PHE A 243 10.21 14.18 2.86
C PHE A 243 10.89 13.34 3.95
N ASP A 244 11.97 12.68 3.58
CA ASP A 244 12.82 11.90 4.47
C ASP A 244 13.89 12.78 5.17
N ARG A 245 14.77 12.15 5.96
CA ARG A 245 15.87 12.85 6.65
C ARG A 245 16.86 13.55 5.69
N SER A 246 16.96 13.07 4.46
CA SER A 246 17.81 13.64 3.42
C SER A 246 17.10 14.74 2.62
N LYS A 247 15.93 15.21 3.06
CA LYS A 247 15.09 16.20 2.36
C LYS A 247 14.63 15.73 0.97
N LYS A 248 14.62 14.42 0.71
CA LYS A 248 14.08 13.81 -0.50
C LYS A 248 12.67 13.28 -0.25
N SER A 249 11.93 13.04 -1.32
CA SER A 249 10.62 12.39 -1.23
C SER A 249 10.67 11.11 -0.41
N VAL A 250 9.69 10.91 0.48
CA VAL A 250 9.58 9.67 1.25
C VAL A 250 9.33 8.46 0.35
N SER A 251 9.90 7.32 0.70
CA SER A 251 9.55 6.03 0.11
C SER A 251 8.29 5.43 0.77
N ASN A 252 7.65 4.45 0.10
CA ASN A 252 6.56 3.67 0.72
C ASN A 252 6.98 3.02 2.04
N VAL A 253 8.21 2.50 2.11
CA VAL A 253 8.76 1.86 3.31
C VAL A 253 8.90 2.88 4.44
N THR A 254 9.51 4.03 4.14
CA THR A 254 9.73 5.11 5.12
C THR A 254 8.40 5.65 5.65
N LEU A 255 7.42 5.90 4.77
CA LEU A 255 6.11 6.43 5.17
C LEU A 255 5.35 5.41 6.03
N ASN A 256 5.38 4.11 5.67
CA ASN A 256 4.75 3.07 6.47
C ASN A 256 5.41 2.88 7.85
N GLN A 257 6.74 2.90 7.93
CA GLN A 257 7.48 2.86 9.19
C GLN A 257 7.16 4.07 10.07
N ARG A 258 6.99 5.23 9.44
CA ARG A 258 6.62 6.46 10.15
C ARG A 258 5.21 6.38 10.73
N LEU A 259 4.23 5.88 9.98
CA LEU A 259 2.89 5.61 10.48
C LEU A 259 2.91 4.67 11.69
N ASN A 260 3.64 3.56 11.61
CA ASN A 260 3.78 2.64 12.74
C ASN A 260 4.33 3.35 13.98
N ARG A 261 5.40 4.14 13.84
CA ARG A 261 5.97 4.91 14.95
C ARG A 261 4.98 5.91 15.55
N ILE A 262 4.15 6.54 14.72
CA ILE A 262 3.13 7.49 15.18
C ILE A 262 2.06 6.77 16.01
N PHE A 263 1.54 5.64 15.53
CA PHE A 263 0.51 4.87 16.23
C PHE A 263 1.04 4.14 17.46
N ASN A 264 2.31 3.78 17.50
CA ASN A 264 2.95 3.22 18.70
C ASN A 264 2.92 4.20 19.89
N LYS A 265 2.81 5.51 19.66
CA LYS A 265 2.61 6.50 20.74
C LYS A 265 1.31 6.30 21.53
N ILE A 266 0.34 5.60 20.95
CA ILE A 266 -0.93 5.24 21.59
C ILE A 266 -1.08 3.72 21.81
N GLY A 267 0.04 2.97 21.73
CA GLY A 267 0.09 1.54 22.03
C GLY A 267 -0.49 0.64 20.91
N ILE A 268 -0.60 1.12 19.68
CA ILE A 268 -1.13 0.32 18.56
C ILE A 268 -0.02 0.10 17.54
N ASP A 269 0.31 -1.18 17.32
CA ASP A 269 1.36 -1.61 16.40
C ASP A 269 0.83 -1.97 15.02
N ASN A 270 1.72 -1.94 14.03
CA ASN A 270 1.47 -2.42 12.66
C ASN A 270 0.30 -1.70 11.94
N VAL A 271 0.06 -0.44 12.25
CA VAL A 271 -0.95 0.38 11.58
C VAL A 271 -0.39 0.91 10.26
N GLY A 272 -0.90 0.39 9.16
CA GLY A 272 -0.66 0.93 7.82
C GLY A 272 -1.88 1.67 7.27
N VAL A 273 -1.71 2.38 6.16
CA VAL A 273 -2.81 3.13 5.51
C VAL A 273 -4.02 2.23 5.20
N ASN A 274 -3.82 0.95 4.88
CA ASN A 274 -4.93 0.04 4.64
C ASN A 274 -5.83 -0.15 5.87
N ILE A 275 -5.25 -0.22 7.07
CA ILE A 275 -6.05 -0.29 8.33
C ILE A 275 -6.85 1.00 8.51
N LEU A 276 -6.26 2.16 8.24
CA LEU A 276 -6.96 3.45 8.31
C LEU A 276 -8.14 3.50 7.34
N ARG A 277 -7.97 2.96 6.12
CA ARG A 277 -9.03 2.87 5.11
C ARG A 277 -10.15 1.92 5.57
N HIS A 278 -9.80 0.76 6.11
CA HIS A 278 -10.79 -0.16 6.70
C HIS A 278 -11.57 0.51 7.84
N SER A 279 -10.87 1.16 8.76
CA SER A 279 -11.50 1.85 9.90
C SER A 279 -12.44 2.98 9.43
N TYR A 280 -11.97 3.81 8.49
CA TYR A 280 -12.77 4.91 7.94
C TYR A 280 -14.06 4.41 7.28
N LEU A 281 -13.97 3.42 6.40
CA LEU A 281 -15.15 2.88 5.70
C LEU A 281 -16.08 2.10 6.63
N SER A 282 -15.52 1.37 7.61
CA SER A 282 -16.35 0.66 8.60
C SER A 282 -17.16 1.64 9.47
N GLU A 283 -16.61 2.80 9.79
CA GLU A 283 -17.35 3.83 10.52
C GLU A 283 -18.34 4.56 9.58
N LEU A 284 -17.92 4.90 8.35
CA LEU A 284 -18.76 5.60 7.37
C LEU A 284 -20.03 4.80 7.02
N TYR A 285 -19.88 3.49 6.84
CA TYR A 285 -21.00 2.61 6.44
C TYR A 285 -21.69 1.91 7.60
N LYS A 286 -21.40 2.30 8.82
CA LYS A 286 -22.07 1.83 10.01
C LYS A 286 -23.54 2.23 10.04
N ASP A 287 -23.80 3.49 9.71
CA ASP A 287 -25.15 4.03 9.51
C ASP A 287 -25.34 4.17 7.98
N ILE A 288 -26.13 3.32 7.39
CA ILE A 288 -26.29 3.10 5.96
C ILE A 288 -26.39 4.43 5.18
N PRO A 289 -25.30 4.93 4.54
CA PRO A 289 -25.34 6.13 3.73
C PRO A 289 -26.07 5.86 2.42
N SER A 290 -26.48 6.91 1.73
CA SER A 290 -27.09 6.78 0.41
C SER A 290 -26.13 6.15 -0.60
N ILE A 291 -26.67 5.46 -1.61
CA ILE A 291 -25.85 4.87 -2.69
C ILE A 291 -25.01 5.96 -3.40
N ALA A 292 -25.54 7.16 -3.54
CA ALA A 292 -24.83 8.29 -4.13
C ALA A 292 -23.59 8.68 -3.29
N GLU A 293 -23.75 8.82 -1.98
CA GLU A 293 -22.65 9.10 -1.05
C GLU A 293 -21.61 7.96 -1.05
N MET A 294 -22.07 6.70 -1.06
CA MET A 294 -21.15 5.54 -1.13
C MET A 294 -20.33 5.56 -2.40
N LYS A 295 -20.94 5.87 -3.56
CA LYS A 295 -20.24 5.98 -4.85
C LYS A 295 -19.25 7.12 -4.86
N ASP A 296 -19.64 8.31 -4.38
CA ASP A 296 -18.76 9.47 -4.32
C ASP A 296 -17.54 9.21 -3.42
N ARG A 297 -17.76 8.68 -2.21
CA ARG A 297 -16.69 8.32 -1.27
C ARG A 297 -15.75 7.28 -1.85
N ALA A 298 -16.28 6.23 -2.47
CA ALA A 298 -15.47 5.20 -3.14
C ALA A 298 -14.63 5.81 -4.27
N SER A 299 -15.20 6.68 -5.09
CA SER A 299 -14.51 7.39 -6.17
C SER A 299 -13.35 8.24 -5.63
N ASN A 300 -13.59 9.03 -4.58
CA ASN A 300 -12.57 9.87 -3.94
C ASN A 300 -11.41 9.05 -3.34
N MET A 301 -11.66 7.78 -3.00
CA MET A 301 -10.62 6.83 -2.57
C MET A 301 -9.93 6.09 -3.72
N GLY A 302 -10.35 6.32 -4.98
CA GLY A 302 -9.85 5.59 -6.15
C GLY A 302 -10.33 4.14 -6.20
N HIS A 303 -11.56 3.86 -5.77
CA HIS A 303 -12.19 2.54 -5.75
C HIS A 303 -13.53 2.52 -6.48
N SER A 304 -13.96 1.33 -6.93
CA SER A 304 -15.37 1.06 -7.16
C SER A 304 -16.12 0.93 -5.83
N MET A 305 -17.44 1.08 -5.85
CA MET A 305 -18.28 0.85 -4.67
C MET A 305 -18.10 -0.58 -4.12
N THR A 306 -18.01 -1.59 -4.98
CA THR A 306 -17.75 -2.98 -4.61
C THR A 306 -16.43 -3.12 -3.84
N GLN A 307 -15.35 -2.53 -4.36
CA GLN A 307 -14.06 -2.54 -3.66
C GLN A 307 -14.11 -1.80 -2.33
N ALA A 308 -14.88 -0.70 -2.24
CA ALA A 308 -15.04 0.04 -0.99
C ALA A 308 -15.74 -0.82 0.08
N LEU A 309 -16.76 -1.59 -0.29
CA LEU A 309 -17.47 -2.48 0.62
C LEU A 309 -16.59 -3.62 1.17
N GLU A 310 -15.59 -4.08 0.40
CA GLU A 310 -14.62 -5.08 0.88
C GLU A 310 -13.74 -4.56 2.04
N TYR A 311 -13.63 -3.25 2.22
CA TYR A 311 -12.90 -2.63 3.33
C TYR A 311 -13.73 -2.55 4.61
N VAL A 312 -15.05 -2.63 4.53
CA VAL A 312 -15.93 -2.61 5.72
C VAL A 312 -15.76 -3.92 6.49
N LYS A 313 -15.42 -3.84 7.77
CA LYS A 313 -15.22 -5.00 8.66
C LYS A 313 -16.13 -4.86 9.87
N LYS A 314 -16.85 -5.94 10.17
CA LYS A 314 -17.72 -6.07 11.34
C LYS A 314 -16.94 -6.53 12.56
#